data_30c5cdc228807b635baf14802005fd75
#
_entry.id   30c5cdc228807b635baf14802005fd75
#
_cell.length_a   1.000
_cell.length_b   1.000
_cell.length_c   1.000
_cell.angle_alpha   90.00
_cell.angle_beta   90.00
_cell.angle_gamma   90.00
#
_symmetry.space_group_name_H-M   'P 1'
#
loop_
_entity.id
_entity.type
_entity.pdbx_description
1 polymer ?
#
loop_
_entity_poly.entity_id
_entity_poly.type
_entity_poly.pdbx_seq_one_letter_code
_entity_poly.pdbx_strand_id
1 'polypeptide(L)'
;MLTDAISRTTEPDFEIANFHVSDDDLPEFRDMKFENINELHIDHPGANDREYRTRRDYIAGLTKQFRMTGEITDVDYNAREQRVWRYVAEELEELQQQYASPFYLRAKKDLGITTDQIPQLSEMNRCLKELTGFRLAPIEGLVETRGFLSWLSYRVMLCTQYIRHHSHPAYTPEPDIVHEAIGHIPMFTNPNFADFSQFIGHGARIANDKQLEELGRLYWFTVEFGMVEHEGDIKAYGAGLLSSFGELEHAFSDKVERRPFDLEQVINHEYTYSDMQPVLYVVPSYAELKEVTRKYIESFNS
;
A
#
# COMPACT_ATOMS: atom_id res chain seq x y z
N MET A 1 11.74 22.89 9.80
CA MET A 1 12.06 22.46 11.16
C MET A 1 11.16 21.28 11.54
N LEU A 2 11.37 20.14 10.87
CA LEU A 2 10.61 18.87 11.06
C LEU A 2 11.54 17.71 11.49
N THR A 3 12.78 18.01 11.88
CA THR A 3 13.83 16.99 12.13
C THR A 3 14.00 16.59 13.58
N ASP A 4 13.26 17.15 14.55
CA ASP A 4 13.56 16.96 15.97
C ASP A 4 12.55 16.12 16.80
N ALA A 5 11.61 15.41 16.18
CA ALA A 5 10.58 14.68 16.92
C ALA A 5 10.59 13.15 16.77
N ILE A 6 11.58 12.56 16.09
CA ILE A 6 11.71 11.09 16.05
C ILE A 6 12.79 10.70 17.05
N SER A 7 12.37 10.32 18.27
CA SER A 7 13.23 9.71 19.28
C SER A 7 13.92 8.49 18.67
N ARG A 8 15.24 8.58 18.46
CA ARG A 8 16.09 7.46 18.12
C ARG A 8 16.19 6.54 19.35
N THR A 9 15.43 5.47 19.36
CA THR A 9 15.75 4.34 20.22
C THR A 9 17.00 3.66 19.63
N THR A 10 18.11 3.74 20.36
CA THR A 10 19.36 3.06 20.06
C THR A 10 19.19 1.57 20.33
N GLU A 11 18.98 0.79 19.27
CA GLU A 11 19.24 -0.65 19.27
C GLU A 11 20.53 -0.94 18.48
N PRO A 12 21.27 -2.03 18.81
CA PRO A 12 22.63 -2.24 18.34
C PRO A 12 22.70 -2.43 16.84
N ASP A 13 23.71 -1.77 16.24
CA ASP A 13 24.07 -1.83 14.83
C ASP A 13 24.25 -3.28 14.34
N PHE A 14 23.27 -3.76 13.58
CA PHE A 14 23.49 -4.84 12.64
C PHE A 14 23.79 -4.17 11.29
N GLU A 15 25.04 -4.25 10.84
CA GLU A 15 25.43 -3.94 9.47
C GLU A 15 24.75 -4.91 8.48
N ILE A 16 23.47 -4.75 8.26
CA ILE A 16 22.91 -5.11 6.97
C ILE A 16 23.30 -3.94 6.07
N ALA A 17 24.06 -4.24 5.03
CA ALA A 17 24.45 -3.26 4.03
C ALA A 17 23.31 -2.28 3.79
N ASN A 18 23.56 -0.99 4.00
CA ASN A 18 22.61 0.08 3.74
C ASN A 18 22.09 -0.12 2.32
N PHE A 19 20.89 -0.68 2.17
CA PHE A 19 20.18 -0.77 0.90
C PHE A 19 19.63 0.61 0.55
N HIS A 20 20.53 1.60 0.54
CA HIS A 20 20.23 2.88 -0.03
C HIS A 20 20.20 2.69 -1.55
N VAL A 21 19.01 2.62 -2.09
CA VAL A 21 18.80 2.57 -3.54
C VAL A 21 19.07 3.97 -4.05
N SER A 22 20.16 4.19 -4.76
CA SER A 22 20.42 5.45 -5.44
C SER A 22 19.46 5.62 -6.63
N ASP A 23 19.30 6.84 -7.13
CA ASP A 23 18.50 7.08 -8.32
C ASP A 23 19.08 6.33 -9.54
N ASP A 24 20.39 6.08 -9.56
CA ASP A 24 21.09 5.35 -10.61
C ASP A 24 20.86 3.81 -10.57
N ASP A 25 20.45 3.27 -9.41
CA ASP A 25 20.17 1.85 -9.23
C ASP A 25 18.73 1.47 -9.60
N LEU A 26 17.88 2.46 -9.89
CA LEU A 26 16.49 2.19 -10.26
C LEU A 26 16.42 1.59 -11.67
N PRO A 27 15.63 0.51 -11.87
CA PRO A 27 15.28 0.08 -13.20
C PRO A 27 14.59 1.21 -13.96
N GLU A 28 14.80 1.27 -15.27
CA GLU A 28 14.09 2.24 -16.07
C GLU A 28 12.58 1.97 -16.04
N PHE A 29 11.79 2.94 -15.58
CA PHE A 29 10.33 2.84 -15.53
C PHE A 29 9.69 2.53 -16.91
N ARG A 30 10.40 2.84 -18.01
CA ARG A 30 9.97 2.52 -19.38
C ARG A 30 9.85 1.00 -19.64
N ASP A 31 10.59 0.19 -18.90
CA ASP A 31 10.62 -1.27 -19.08
C ASP A 31 9.52 -2.00 -18.30
N MET A 32 8.68 -1.26 -17.56
CA MET A 32 7.54 -1.82 -16.85
C MET A 32 6.53 -2.42 -17.83
N LYS A 33 6.16 -3.68 -17.60
CA LYS A 33 5.10 -4.36 -18.34
C LYS A 33 3.81 -4.27 -17.54
N PHE A 34 2.76 -3.78 -18.18
CA PHE A 34 1.42 -3.74 -17.64
C PHE A 34 0.52 -4.70 -18.40
N GLU A 35 -0.41 -5.34 -17.71
CA GLU A 35 -1.55 -5.95 -18.36
C GLU A 35 -2.41 -4.83 -18.97
N ASN A 36 -3.17 -5.13 -20.02
CA ASN A 36 -3.95 -4.13 -20.76
C ASN A 36 -5.16 -3.67 -19.91
N ILE A 37 -5.00 -2.60 -19.15
CA ILE A 37 -5.85 -2.20 -18.04
C ILE A 37 -6.95 -1.21 -18.45
N ASN A 38 -6.97 -0.80 -19.69
CA ASN A 38 -8.00 0.12 -20.19
C ASN A 38 -9.34 -0.59 -20.45
N GLU A 39 -9.39 -1.92 -20.31
CA GLU A 39 -10.61 -2.70 -20.39
C GLU A 39 -11.16 -2.98 -18.99
N LEU A 40 -12.02 -2.08 -18.51
CA LEU A 40 -12.80 -2.35 -17.30
C LEU A 40 -13.63 -3.62 -17.49
N HIS A 41 -13.60 -4.51 -16.47
CA HIS A 41 -14.47 -5.67 -16.46
C HIS A 41 -15.93 -5.23 -16.65
N ILE A 42 -16.73 -6.04 -17.33
CA ILE A 42 -18.12 -5.69 -17.68
C ILE A 42 -18.98 -5.32 -16.45
N ASP A 43 -18.67 -5.90 -15.30
CA ASP A 43 -19.35 -5.65 -14.02
C ASP A 43 -18.80 -4.43 -13.27
N HIS A 44 -17.75 -3.77 -13.80
CA HIS A 44 -17.20 -2.57 -13.17
C HIS A 44 -18.23 -1.42 -13.25
N PRO A 45 -18.52 -0.68 -12.15
CA PRO A 45 -19.53 0.39 -12.13
C PRO A 45 -19.36 1.44 -13.24
N GLY A 46 -18.12 1.71 -13.62
CA GLY A 46 -17.78 2.67 -14.69
C GLY A 46 -17.67 2.06 -16.10
N ALA A 47 -17.90 0.75 -16.28
CA ALA A 47 -17.69 0.08 -17.57
C ALA A 47 -18.49 0.71 -18.73
N ASN A 48 -19.72 1.16 -18.42
CA ASN A 48 -20.62 1.80 -19.38
C ASN A 48 -20.62 3.34 -19.31
N ASP A 49 -19.83 3.95 -18.40
CA ASP A 49 -19.68 5.40 -18.32
C ASP A 49 -18.52 5.87 -19.20
N ARG A 50 -18.86 6.45 -20.36
CA ARG A 50 -17.88 6.96 -21.33
C ARG A 50 -17.05 8.11 -20.75
N GLU A 51 -17.63 8.99 -19.94
CA GLU A 51 -16.93 10.13 -19.34
C GLU A 51 -15.88 9.63 -18.35
N TYR A 52 -16.25 8.67 -17.49
CA TYR A 52 -15.34 8.04 -16.55
C TYR A 52 -14.18 7.32 -17.25
N ARG A 53 -14.46 6.54 -18.31
CA ARG A 53 -13.39 5.85 -19.08
C ARG A 53 -12.45 6.85 -19.74
N THR A 54 -12.98 7.88 -20.39
CA THR A 54 -12.15 8.94 -21.01
C THR A 54 -11.27 9.64 -19.95
N ARG A 55 -11.80 9.83 -18.75
CA ARG A 55 -11.06 10.41 -17.63
C ARG A 55 -9.92 9.51 -17.16
N ARG A 56 -10.15 8.20 -17.05
CA ARG A 56 -9.10 7.22 -16.74
C ARG A 56 -8.02 7.18 -17.81
N ASP A 57 -8.39 7.21 -19.09
CA ASP A 57 -7.44 7.27 -20.20
C ASP A 57 -6.55 8.52 -20.13
N TYR A 58 -7.13 9.66 -19.74
CA TYR A 58 -6.36 10.88 -19.51
C TYR A 58 -5.33 10.71 -18.39
N ILE A 59 -5.74 10.19 -17.23
CA ILE A 59 -4.85 9.96 -16.09
C ILE A 59 -3.76 8.93 -16.45
N ALA A 60 -4.12 7.85 -17.16
CA ALA A 60 -3.16 6.89 -17.70
C ALA A 60 -2.14 7.55 -18.65
N GLY A 61 -2.57 8.57 -19.38
CA GLY A 61 -1.67 9.38 -20.21
C GLY A 61 -0.59 10.11 -19.41
N LEU A 62 -0.93 10.65 -18.22
CA LEU A 62 0.05 11.27 -17.32
C LEU A 62 1.06 10.25 -16.80
N THR A 63 0.62 9.03 -16.52
CA THR A 63 1.52 7.93 -16.13
C THR A 63 2.54 7.59 -17.23
N LYS A 64 2.13 7.62 -18.49
CA LYS A 64 3.06 7.43 -19.62
C LYS A 64 4.13 8.52 -19.67
N GLN A 65 3.77 9.76 -19.31
CA GLN A 65 4.73 10.85 -19.20
C GLN A 65 5.74 10.57 -18.09
N PHE A 66 5.30 10.12 -16.91
CA PHE A 66 6.18 9.72 -15.81
C PHE A 66 7.25 8.70 -16.26
N ARG A 67 6.86 7.67 -17.01
CA ARG A 67 7.80 6.66 -17.52
C ARG A 67 8.91 7.23 -18.41
N MET A 68 8.66 8.35 -19.06
CA MET A 68 9.65 9.01 -19.94
C MET A 68 10.53 10.02 -19.20
N THR A 69 9.98 10.66 -18.15
CA THR A 69 10.63 11.80 -17.48
C THR A 69 11.10 11.49 -16.07
N GLY A 70 10.54 10.46 -15.41
CA GLY A 70 10.74 10.19 -13.98
C GLY A 70 10.01 11.18 -13.06
N GLU A 71 9.25 12.14 -13.61
CA GLU A 71 8.54 13.16 -12.84
C GLU A 71 7.06 12.83 -12.71
N ILE A 72 6.54 12.81 -11.46
CA ILE A 72 5.12 12.60 -11.19
C ILE A 72 4.37 13.89 -11.55
N THR A 73 3.44 13.75 -12.49
CA THR A 73 2.55 14.84 -12.88
C THR A 73 1.33 14.86 -11.98
N ASP A 74 1.00 16.03 -11.45
CA ASP A 74 -0.20 16.25 -10.65
C ASP A 74 -1.46 16.08 -11.49
N VAL A 75 -2.49 15.49 -10.86
CA VAL A 75 -3.79 15.31 -11.48
C VAL A 75 -4.71 16.45 -11.10
N ASP A 76 -5.23 17.17 -12.08
CA ASP A 76 -6.29 18.15 -11.85
C ASP A 76 -7.62 17.42 -11.60
N TYR A 77 -7.86 17.01 -10.35
CA TYR A 77 -9.05 16.29 -9.93
C TYR A 77 -10.29 17.18 -10.00
N ASN A 78 -11.29 16.73 -10.77
CA ASN A 78 -12.51 17.48 -10.95
C ASN A 78 -13.44 17.42 -9.71
N ALA A 79 -14.50 18.27 -9.70
CA ALA A 79 -15.40 18.38 -8.57
C ALA A 79 -16.16 17.07 -8.23
N ARG A 80 -16.34 16.15 -9.20
CA ARG A 80 -16.99 14.86 -8.97
C ARG A 80 -16.02 13.92 -8.24
N GLU A 81 -14.76 13.89 -8.67
CA GLU A 81 -13.69 13.12 -8.05
C GLU A 81 -13.46 13.58 -6.60
N GLN A 82 -13.40 14.89 -6.36
CA GLN A 82 -13.26 15.47 -5.02
C GLN A 82 -14.45 15.12 -4.10
N ARG A 83 -15.66 15.00 -4.63
CA ARG A 83 -16.83 14.56 -3.82
C ARG A 83 -16.73 13.07 -3.43
N VAL A 84 -16.26 12.20 -4.33
CA VAL A 84 -16.04 10.78 -4.00
C VAL A 84 -15.00 10.65 -2.89
N TRP A 85 -13.88 11.36 -3.03
CA TRP A 85 -12.82 11.38 -2.00
C TRP A 85 -13.37 11.83 -0.65
N ARG A 86 -14.03 12.98 -0.61
CA ARG A 86 -14.56 13.54 0.64
C ARG A 86 -15.51 12.55 1.32
N TYR A 87 -16.43 12.00 0.57
CA TYR A 87 -17.37 11.01 1.12
C TYR A 87 -16.64 9.83 1.76
N VAL A 88 -15.69 9.21 1.05
CA VAL A 88 -14.99 8.04 1.58
C VAL A 88 -14.09 8.42 2.76
N ALA A 89 -13.39 9.53 2.67
CA ALA A 89 -12.47 9.97 3.71
C ALA A 89 -13.20 10.38 5.01
N GLU A 90 -14.39 11.01 4.91
CA GLU A 90 -15.24 11.35 6.04
C GLU A 90 -15.79 10.08 6.73
N GLU A 91 -16.30 9.10 5.97
CA GLU A 91 -16.79 7.82 6.52
C GLU A 91 -15.66 7.04 7.23
N LEU A 92 -14.43 7.13 6.74
CA LEU A 92 -13.27 6.47 7.34
C LEU A 92 -12.75 7.17 8.60
N GLU A 93 -12.94 8.48 8.75
CA GLU A 93 -12.26 9.28 9.79
C GLU A 93 -12.55 8.77 11.20
N GLU A 94 -13.82 8.55 11.56
CA GLU A 94 -14.21 8.08 12.89
C GLU A 94 -13.71 6.64 13.15
N LEU A 95 -13.83 5.77 12.14
CA LEU A 95 -13.38 4.39 12.25
C LEU A 95 -11.86 4.29 12.39
N GLN A 96 -11.12 5.08 11.64
CA GLN A 96 -9.67 5.13 11.76
C GLN A 96 -9.23 5.67 13.13
N GLN A 97 -9.88 6.70 13.67
CA GLN A 97 -9.58 7.19 15.02
C GLN A 97 -9.75 6.10 16.09
N GLN A 98 -10.74 5.23 15.93
CA GLN A 98 -11.01 4.13 16.86
C GLN A 98 -10.06 2.94 16.67
N TYR A 99 -9.83 2.52 15.42
CA TYR A 99 -9.27 1.22 15.10
C TYR A 99 -7.87 1.25 14.48
N ALA A 100 -7.44 2.34 13.87
CA ALA A 100 -6.14 2.40 13.24
C ALA A 100 -4.99 2.51 14.26
N SER A 101 -3.81 2.06 13.86
CA SER A 101 -2.63 2.18 14.70
C SER A 101 -2.28 3.66 14.95
N PRO A 102 -1.82 4.03 16.15
CA PRO A 102 -1.43 5.42 16.44
C PRO A 102 -0.29 5.92 15.54
N PHE A 103 0.57 5.02 15.07
CA PHE A 103 1.58 5.37 14.08
C PHE A 103 0.92 5.85 12.78
N TYR A 104 -0.02 5.07 12.24
CA TYR A 104 -0.74 5.42 11.02
C TYR A 104 -1.44 6.77 11.14
N LEU A 105 -2.15 7.03 12.22
CA LEU A 105 -2.87 8.30 12.44
C LEU A 105 -1.92 9.51 12.41
N ARG A 106 -0.76 9.39 13.06
CA ARG A 106 0.27 10.44 12.99
C ARG A 106 0.82 10.60 11.58
N ALA A 107 1.17 9.51 10.92
CA ALA A 107 1.72 9.53 9.57
C ALA A 107 0.74 10.15 8.57
N LYS A 108 -0.55 9.79 8.60
CA LYS A 108 -1.62 10.38 7.80
C LYS A 108 -1.67 11.90 7.98
N LYS A 109 -1.63 12.36 9.23
CA LYS A 109 -1.62 13.79 9.57
C LYS A 109 -0.36 14.50 9.08
N ASP A 110 0.82 13.90 9.29
CA ASP A 110 2.11 14.49 8.93
C ASP A 110 2.28 14.60 7.41
N LEU A 111 1.67 13.69 6.65
CA LEU A 111 1.59 13.73 5.19
C LEU A 111 0.54 14.73 4.67
N GLY A 112 -0.23 15.36 5.55
CA GLY A 112 -1.27 16.31 5.15
C GLY A 112 -2.47 15.68 4.45
N ILE A 113 -2.73 14.39 4.64
CA ILE A 113 -3.87 13.70 4.06
C ILE A 113 -5.13 14.07 4.85
N THR A 114 -6.01 14.83 4.20
CA THR A 114 -7.25 15.36 4.80
C THR A 114 -8.50 14.84 4.10
N THR A 115 -9.66 15.09 4.67
CA THR A 115 -10.95 14.76 4.02
C THR A 115 -11.30 15.72 2.90
N ASP A 116 -10.71 16.92 2.86
CA ASP A 116 -11.16 18.00 1.97
C ASP A 116 -10.80 17.81 0.50
N GLN A 117 -9.63 17.23 0.23
CA GLN A 117 -9.11 17.11 -1.14
C GLN A 117 -8.24 15.88 -1.35
N ILE A 118 -8.24 15.38 -2.56
CA ILE A 118 -7.35 14.29 -3.00
C ILE A 118 -5.92 14.81 -2.96
N PRO A 119 -5.00 14.16 -2.20
CA PRO A 119 -3.60 14.55 -2.17
C PRO A 119 -2.91 14.23 -3.50
N GLN A 120 -1.82 14.94 -3.79
CA GLN A 120 -1.01 14.68 -4.98
C GLN A 120 0.10 13.65 -4.67
N LEU A 121 0.28 12.66 -5.55
CA LEU A 121 1.36 11.69 -5.39
C LEU A 121 2.75 12.34 -5.38
N SER A 122 2.95 13.43 -6.11
CA SER A 122 4.21 14.20 -6.15
C SER A 122 4.63 14.71 -4.77
N GLU A 123 3.67 15.24 -4.01
CA GLU A 123 3.91 15.78 -2.66
C GLU A 123 4.22 14.65 -1.67
N MET A 124 3.41 13.58 -1.68
CA MET A 124 3.62 12.41 -0.83
C MET A 124 4.94 11.70 -1.16
N ASN A 125 5.29 11.59 -2.44
CA ASN A 125 6.56 11.03 -2.90
C ASN A 125 7.77 11.77 -2.31
N ARG A 126 7.73 13.11 -2.30
CA ARG A 126 8.80 13.91 -1.72
C ARG A 126 8.98 13.60 -0.23
N CYS A 127 7.89 13.55 0.53
CA CYS A 127 7.94 13.21 1.96
C CYS A 127 8.49 11.81 2.21
N LEU A 128 8.06 10.80 1.46
CA LEU A 128 8.55 9.42 1.60
C LEU A 128 10.04 9.30 1.29
N LYS A 129 10.51 9.96 0.23
CA LYS A 129 11.94 9.97 -0.13
C LYS A 129 12.82 10.50 1.01
N GLU A 130 12.36 11.55 1.69
CA GLU A 130 13.08 12.17 2.80
C GLU A 130 13.05 11.28 4.07
N LEU A 131 11.93 10.60 4.35
CA LEU A 131 11.73 9.86 5.59
C LEU A 131 12.34 8.45 5.56
N THR A 132 12.12 7.71 4.49
CA THR A 132 12.49 6.29 4.40
C THR A 132 13.20 5.92 3.10
N GLY A 133 13.36 6.85 2.17
CA GLY A 133 13.87 6.56 0.83
C GLY A 133 12.85 5.86 -0.08
N PHE A 134 11.63 5.59 0.41
CA PHE A 134 10.56 5.07 -0.44
C PHE A 134 10.11 6.10 -1.47
N ARG A 135 9.68 5.62 -2.61
CA ARG A 135 9.21 6.42 -3.75
C ARG A 135 7.89 5.88 -4.25
N LEU A 136 7.11 6.76 -4.86
CA LEU A 136 5.87 6.41 -5.53
C LEU A 136 6.10 6.44 -7.04
N ALA A 137 5.59 5.43 -7.73
CA ALA A 137 5.61 5.39 -9.18
C ALA A 137 4.18 5.23 -9.70
N PRO A 138 3.62 6.25 -10.36
CA PRO A 138 2.29 6.14 -10.92
C PRO A 138 2.26 5.07 -12.02
N ILE A 139 1.19 4.27 -12.00
CA ILE A 139 0.94 3.18 -12.96
C ILE A 139 -0.44 3.33 -13.59
N GLU A 140 -0.60 2.72 -14.76
CA GLU A 140 -1.85 2.78 -15.51
C GLU A 140 -2.92 1.84 -14.93
N GLY A 141 -2.53 0.90 -14.05
CA GLY A 141 -3.43 -0.08 -13.44
C GLY A 141 -2.70 -1.33 -12.92
N LEU A 142 -3.30 -2.54 -13.02
CA LEU A 142 -2.78 -3.74 -12.39
C LEU A 142 -1.48 -4.24 -13.03
N VAL A 143 -0.60 -4.77 -12.20
CA VAL A 143 0.67 -5.40 -12.56
C VAL A 143 0.65 -6.83 -12.01
N GLU A 144 1.25 -7.77 -12.71
CA GLU A 144 1.37 -9.14 -12.22
C GLU A 144 2.15 -9.21 -10.90
N THR A 145 1.86 -10.20 -10.06
CA THR A 145 2.35 -10.26 -8.67
C THR A 145 3.87 -10.14 -8.56
N ARG A 146 4.64 -10.87 -9.38
CA ARG A 146 6.11 -10.81 -9.34
C ARG A 146 6.62 -9.41 -9.71
N GLY A 147 6.05 -8.83 -10.76
CA GLY A 147 6.39 -7.49 -11.21
C GLY A 147 6.11 -6.47 -10.12
N PHE A 148 4.90 -6.48 -9.56
CA PHE A 148 4.50 -5.58 -8.49
C PHE A 148 5.40 -5.68 -7.26
N LEU A 149 5.56 -6.88 -6.69
CA LEU A 149 6.37 -7.07 -5.48
C LEU A 149 7.85 -6.74 -5.72
N SER A 150 8.40 -7.06 -6.90
CA SER A 150 9.82 -6.82 -7.18
C SER A 150 10.21 -5.33 -7.12
N TRP A 151 9.29 -4.40 -7.42
CA TRP A 151 9.56 -2.97 -7.32
C TRP A 151 9.79 -2.51 -5.87
N LEU A 152 9.20 -3.19 -4.88
CA LEU A 152 9.46 -2.90 -3.48
C LEU A 152 10.94 -3.08 -3.10
N SER A 153 11.69 -3.95 -3.82
CA SER A 153 13.14 -4.11 -3.60
C SER A 153 13.94 -2.84 -3.87
N TYR A 154 13.44 -1.98 -4.71
CA TYR A 154 14.00 -0.67 -5.04
C TYR A 154 13.38 0.46 -4.20
N ARG A 155 12.62 0.12 -3.15
CA ARG A 155 11.82 1.08 -2.36
C ARG A 155 10.88 1.90 -3.24
N VAL A 156 10.25 1.26 -4.19
CA VAL A 156 9.25 1.87 -5.07
C VAL A 156 7.90 1.18 -4.84
N MET A 157 6.89 1.97 -4.48
CA MET A 157 5.50 1.56 -4.44
C MET A 157 4.81 2.02 -5.71
N LEU A 158 4.24 1.06 -6.44
CA LEU A 158 3.44 1.32 -7.63
C LEU A 158 2.06 1.81 -7.22
N CYS A 159 1.61 2.94 -7.72
CA CYS A 159 0.37 3.60 -7.28
C CYS A 159 -0.50 4.01 -8.46
N THR A 160 -1.80 3.83 -8.33
CA THR A 160 -2.79 4.37 -9.25
C THR A 160 -3.14 5.81 -8.88
N GLN A 161 -3.54 6.63 -9.87
CA GLN A 161 -3.92 8.03 -9.64
C GLN A 161 -5.40 8.30 -9.94
N TYR A 162 -6.13 7.36 -10.51
CA TYR A 162 -7.57 7.50 -10.71
C TYR A 162 -8.33 7.23 -9.41
N ILE A 163 -9.59 7.69 -9.35
CA ILE A 163 -10.50 7.41 -8.23
C ILE A 163 -11.65 6.53 -8.69
N ARG A 164 -12.19 5.73 -7.77
CA ARG A 164 -13.33 4.84 -7.99
C ARG A 164 -14.55 5.55 -8.56
N HIS A 165 -15.44 4.80 -9.17
CA HIS A 165 -16.62 5.36 -9.82
C HIS A 165 -17.60 5.98 -8.79
N HIS A 166 -18.10 7.16 -9.10
CA HIS A 166 -18.94 7.97 -8.20
C HIS A 166 -20.28 7.31 -7.82
N SER A 167 -20.78 6.35 -8.60
CA SER A 167 -22.01 5.63 -8.27
C SER A 167 -21.85 4.58 -7.19
N HIS A 168 -20.61 4.14 -6.92
CA HIS A 168 -20.27 3.14 -5.93
C HIS A 168 -19.05 3.58 -5.09
N PRO A 169 -19.14 4.68 -4.35
CA PRO A 169 -17.99 5.23 -3.64
C PRO A 169 -17.50 4.33 -2.50
N ALA A 170 -18.36 3.45 -2.00
CA ALA A 170 -18.01 2.49 -0.94
C ALA A 170 -17.19 1.29 -1.41
N TYR A 171 -17.15 1.03 -2.72
CA TYR A 171 -16.52 -0.16 -3.27
C TYR A 171 -15.78 0.13 -4.58
N THR A 172 -14.63 -0.51 -4.75
CA THR A 172 -13.92 -0.58 -6.03
C THR A 172 -13.35 -1.98 -6.22
N PRO A 173 -13.46 -2.57 -7.42
CA PRO A 173 -12.87 -3.89 -7.71
C PRO A 173 -11.35 -3.84 -7.91
N GLU A 174 -10.77 -2.66 -7.99
CA GLU A 174 -9.34 -2.44 -8.23
C GLU A 174 -8.81 -1.29 -7.37
N PRO A 175 -7.51 -1.28 -7.02
CA PRO A 175 -6.90 -0.20 -6.26
C PRO A 175 -7.08 1.15 -6.96
N ASP A 176 -7.41 2.18 -6.17
CA ASP A 176 -7.57 3.56 -6.63
C ASP A 176 -6.82 4.52 -5.70
N ILE A 177 -6.80 5.82 -6.01
CA ILE A 177 -6.08 6.80 -5.19
C ILE A 177 -6.52 6.83 -3.72
N VAL A 178 -7.75 6.40 -3.39
CA VAL A 178 -8.19 6.26 -1.99
C VAL A 178 -7.40 5.14 -1.32
N HIS A 179 -7.31 3.98 -1.97
CA HIS A 179 -6.56 2.84 -1.46
C HIS A 179 -5.07 3.16 -1.32
N GLU A 180 -4.49 3.84 -2.30
CA GLU A 180 -3.08 4.22 -2.26
C GLU A 180 -2.79 5.26 -1.17
N ALA A 181 -3.46 6.41 -1.22
CA ALA A 181 -3.15 7.55 -0.36
C ALA A 181 -3.57 7.34 1.10
N ILE A 182 -4.73 6.74 1.34
CA ILE A 182 -5.24 6.46 2.69
C ILE A 182 -4.68 5.12 3.21
N GLY A 183 -4.65 4.09 2.38
CA GLY A 183 -4.27 2.74 2.80
C GLY A 183 -2.76 2.56 2.95
N HIS A 184 -2.03 2.67 1.86
CA HIS A 184 -0.61 2.29 1.80
C HIS A 184 0.36 3.36 2.26
N ILE A 185 0.26 4.56 1.69
CA ILE A 185 1.33 5.59 1.75
C ILE A 185 1.72 5.95 3.19
N PRO A 186 0.81 6.15 4.15
CA PRO A 186 1.19 6.50 5.51
C PRO A 186 2.10 5.46 6.18
N MET A 187 1.91 4.18 5.91
CA MET A 187 2.72 3.12 6.52
C MET A 187 4.16 3.10 6.01
N PHE A 188 4.41 3.49 4.77
CA PHE A 188 5.76 3.58 4.21
C PHE A 188 6.63 4.69 4.85
N THR A 189 6.06 5.55 5.67
CA THR A 189 6.84 6.49 6.50
C THR A 189 7.50 5.82 7.72
N ASN A 190 7.11 4.58 8.07
CA ASN A 190 7.73 3.80 9.13
C ASN A 190 8.98 3.08 8.61
N PRO A 191 10.20 3.32 9.17
CA PRO A 191 11.42 2.67 8.68
C PRO A 191 11.36 1.14 8.74
N ASN A 192 10.81 0.55 9.80
CA ASN A 192 10.71 -0.91 9.91
C ASN A 192 9.74 -1.49 8.89
N PHE A 193 8.62 -0.81 8.64
CA PHE A 193 7.66 -1.23 7.63
C PHE A 193 8.22 -1.06 6.21
N ALA A 194 8.96 0.00 5.96
CA ALA A 194 9.66 0.24 4.70
C ALA A 194 10.71 -0.86 4.43
N ASP A 195 11.53 -1.20 5.42
CA ASP A 195 12.51 -2.28 5.32
C ASP A 195 11.83 -3.65 5.11
N PHE A 196 10.78 -3.94 5.88
CA PHE A 196 9.97 -5.14 5.72
C PHE A 196 9.43 -5.29 4.29
N SER A 197 8.85 -4.23 3.75
CA SER A 197 8.33 -4.22 2.37
C SER A 197 9.45 -4.41 1.35
N GLN A 198 10.62 -3.80 1.57
CA GLN A 198 11.79 -3.99 0.71
C GLN A 198 12.28 -5.44 0.74
N PHE A 199 12.27 -6.13 1.89
CA PHE A 199 12.60 -7.55 1.97
C PHE A 199 11.65 -8.41 1.16
N ILE A 200 10.33 -8.17 1.22
CA ILE A 200 9.37 -8.84 0.33
C ILE A 200 9.79 -8.67 -1.14
N GLY A 201 10.15 -7.44 -1.53
CA GLY A 201 10.61 -7.15 -2.88
C GLY A 201 11.86 -7.94 -3.28
N HIS A 202 12.86 -8.02 -2.41
CA HIS A 202 14.05 -8.84 -2.65
C HIS A 202 13.71 -10.31 -2.80
N GLY A 203 12.84 -10.83 -1.93
CA GLY A 203 12.34 -12.20 -2.05
C GLY A 203 11.67 -12.45 -3.39
N ALA A 204 10.78 -11.57 -3.84
CA ALA A 204 10.04 -11.74 -5.09
C ALA A 204 10.94 -11.82 -6.33
N ARG A 205 12.12 -11.18 -6.30
CA ARG A 205 13.10 -11.23 -7.41
C ARG A 205 13.79 -12.58 -7.54
N ILE A 206 14.00 -13.30 -6.43
CA ILE A 206 14.75 -14.57 -6.40
C ILE A 206 13.85 -15.78 -6.15
N ALA A 207 12.59 -15.58 -5.78
CA ALA A 207 11.63 -16.63 -5.45
C ALA A 207 11.35 -17.55 -6.64
N ASN A 208 11.25 -18.85 -6.40
CA ASN A 208 10.53 -19.75 -7.28
C ASN A 208 9.00 -19.52 -7.20
N ASP A 209 8.22 -20.22 -8.03
CA ASP A 209 6.77 -19.96 -8.12
C ASP A 209 6.04 -20.21 -6.79
N LYS A 210 6.41 -21.28 -6.05
CA LYS A 210 5.84 -21.57 -4.73
C LYS A 210 6.17 -20.46 -3.73
N GLN A 211 7.42 -20.05 -3.65
CA GLN A 211 7.87 -18.96 -2.78
C GLN A 211 7.20 -17.62 -3.14
N LEU A 212 6.93 -17.39 -4.42
CA LEU A 212 6.20 -16.20 -4.86
C LEU A 212 4.75 -16.18 -4.37
N GLU A 213 4.06 -17.33 -4.42
CA GLU A 213 2.73 -17.48 -3.84
C GLU A 213 2.75 -17.24 -2.32
N GLU A 214 3.72 -17.81 -1.62
CA GLU A 214 3.93 -17.61 -0.18
C GLU A 214 4.17 -16.12 0.15
N LEU A 215 4.98 -15.41 -0.64
CA LEU A 215 5.18 -13.97 -0.51
C LEU A 215 3.90 -13.17 -0.79
N GLY A 216 3.10 -13.59 -1.76
CA GLY A 216 1.79 -12.99 -2.03
C GLY A 216 0.86 -13.10 -0.83
N ARG A 217 0.82 -14.27 -0.16
CA ARG A 217 0.05 -14.46 1.07
C ARG A 217 0.59 -13.63 2.24
N LEU A 218 1.91 -13.58 2.40
CA LEU A 218 2.55 -12.71 3.40
C LEU A 218 2.18 -11.23 3.17
N TYR A 219 2.29 -10.75 1.93
CA TYR A 219 1.89 -9.39 1.56
C TYR A 219 0.40 -9.14 1.89
N TRP A 220 -0.47 -10.07 1.50
CA TRP A 220 -1.91 -9.98 1.75
C TRP A 220 -2.26 -9.84 3.22
N PHE A 221 -1.78 -10.76 4.05
CA PHE A 221 -2.11 -10.78 5.49
C PHE A 221 -1.33 -9.77 6.33
N THR A 222 -0.43 -9.00 5.73
CA THR A 222 0.34 -7.97 6.43
C THR A 222 0.16 -6.59 5.81
N VAL A 223 0.63 -6.35 4.59
CA VAL A 223 0.56 -5.03 3.96
C VAL A 223 -0.88 -4.63 3.67
N GLU A 224 -1.72 -5.58 3.22
CA GLU A 224 -3.12 -5.32 2.90
C GLU A 224 -4.05 -5.42 4.11
N PHE A 225 -3.95 -6.50 4.89
CA PHE A 225 -4.93 -6.82 5.94
C PHE A 225 -4.29 -7.00 7.33
N GLY A 226 -3.11 -6.42 7.55
CA GLY A 226 -2.38 -6.58 8.81
C GLY A 226 -2.97 -5.81 9.98
N MET A 227 -2.82 -6.42 11.17
CA MET A 227 -3.11 -5.82 12.46
C MET A 227 -1.86 -5.85 13.35
N VAL A 228 -1.78 -4.96 14.32
CA VAL A 228 -0.63 -4.84 15.23
C VAL A 228 -1.08 -4.68 16.68
N GLU A 229 -0.33 -5.25 17.60
CA GLU A 229 -0.50 -4.98 19.03
C GLU A 229 -0.01 -3.58 19.38
N HIS A 230 -0.78 -2.86 20.18
CA HIS A 230 -0.40 -1.57 20.71
C HIS A 230 -0.98 -1.38 22.12
N GLU A 231 -0.10 -1.34 23.14
CA GLU A 231 -0.48 -1.13 24.56
C GLU A 231 -1.57 -2.09 25.07
N GLY A 232 -1.59 -3.33 24.57
CA GLY A 232 -2.57 -4.35 24.93
C GLY A 232 -3.84 -4.37 24.09
N ASP A 233 -3.99 -3.41 23.16
CA ASP A 233 -5.07 -3.36 22.17
C ASP A 233 -4.59 -3.87 20.81
N ILE A 234 -5.53 -4.31 19.99
CA ILE A 234 -5.29 -4.64 18.59
C ILE A 234 -5.68 -3.44 17.73
N LYS A 235 -4.82 -3.05 16.79
CA LYS A 235 -5.02 -1.93 15.87
C LYS A 235 -4.78 -2.34 14.43
N ALA A 236 -5.51 -1.75 13.49
CA ALA A 236 -5.33 -1.97 12.06
C ALA A 236 -4.17 -1.12 11.50
N TYR A 237 -3.40 -1.69 10.56
CA TYR A 237 -2.43 -0.96 9.77
C TYR A 237 -2.44 -1.33 8.29
N GLY A 238 -3.09 -2.43 7.92
CA GLY A 238 -3.17 -2.92 6.54
C GLY A 238 -4.00 -1.99 5.65
N ALA A 239 -3.53 -1.79 4.43
CA ALA A 239 -4.09 -0.83 3.49
C ALA A 239 -5.56 -1.15 3.11
N GLY A 240 -5.87 -2.42 2.89
CA GLY A 240 -7.24 -2.88 2.62
C GLY A 240 -8.21 -2.56 3.75
N LEU A 241 -7.75 -2.70 5.01
CA LEU A 241 -8.54 -2.32 6.17
C LEU A 241 -8.73 -0.80 6.26
N LEU A 242 -7.64 -0.04 6.12
CA LEU A 242 -7.63 1.40 6.36
C LEU A 242 -8.33 2.22 5.27
N SER A 243 -8.49 1.67 4.07
CA SER A 243 -9.11 2.35 2.92
C SER A 243 -10.54 1.88 2.60
N SER A 244 -11.09 0.99 3.41
CA SER A 244 -12.46 0.47 3.29
C SER A 244 -13.17 0.48 4.63
N PHE A 245 -14.18 1.30 4.78
CA PHE A 245 -14.95 1.35 6.03
C PHE A 245 -15.66 0.02 6.33
N GLY A 246 -16.15 -0.70 5.32
CA GLY A 246 -16.76 -2.01 5.51
C GLY A 246 -15.76 -3.07 5.99
N GLU A 247 -14.53 -3.11 5.44
CA GLU A 247 -13.48 -4.00 5.90
C GLU A 247 -12.99 -3.64 7.31
N LEU A 248 -12.85 -2.36 7.61
CA LEU A 248 -12.39 -1.91 8.91
C LEU A 248 -13.41 -2.24 10.02
N GLU A 249 -14.70 -2.02 9.79
CA GLU A 249 -15.76 -2.45 10.72
C GLU A 249 -15.80 -3.96 10.87
N HIS A 250 -15.72 -4.71 9.76
CA HIS A 250 -15.71 -6.17 9.76
C HIS A 250 -14.52 -6.72 10.56
N ALA A 251 -13.32 -6.17 10.38
CA ALA A 251 -12.09 -6.59 11.05
C ALA A 251 -12.18 -6.56 12.59
N PHE A 252 -13.00 -5.68 13.14
CA PHE A 252 -13.20 -5.56 14.59
C PHE A 252 -14.53 -6.17 15.10
N SER A 253 -15.31 -6.78 14.22
CA SER A 253 -16.53 -7.52 14.59
C SER A 253 -16.21 -8.89 15.20
N ASP A 254 -17.23 -9.52 15.79
CA ASP A 254 -17.17 -10.89 16.31
C ASP A 254 -17.11 -11.96 15.21
N LYS A 255 -17.22 -11.56 13.94
CA LYS A 255 -17.20 -12.47 12.79
C LYS A 255 -15.80 -12.83 12.35
N VAL A 256 -14.78 -12.09 12.82
CA VAL A 256 -13.38 -12.24 12.39
C VAL A 256 -12.55 -12.85 13.51
N GLU A 257 -11.85 -13.90 13.20
CA GLU A 257 -10.83 -14.46 14.07
C GLU A 257 -9.52 -13.66 13.92
N ARG A 258 -9.03 -13.07 15.01
CA ARG A 258 -7.74 -12.36 15.05
C ARG A 258 -6.70 -13.27 15.70
N ARG A 259 -5.78 -13.79 14.90
CA ARG A 259 -4.73 -14.72 15.33
C ARG A 259 -3.42 -13.99 15.57
N PRO A 260 -2.62 -14.39 16.58
CA PRO A 260 -1.22 -13.96 16.61
C PRO A 260 -0.51 -14.30 15.30
N PHE A 261 0.36 -13.39 14.85
CA PHE A 261 1.13 -13.61 13.64
C PHE A 261 2.08 -14.81 13.80
N ASP A 262 1.98 -15.73 12.88
CA ASP A 262 2.87 -16.87 12.72
C ASP A 262 3.18 -17.02 11.23
N LEU A 263 4.44 -16.93 10.86
CA LEU A 263 4.86 -16.89 9.46
C LEU A 263 4.43 -18.14 8.70
N GLU A 264 4.60 -19.34 9.32
CA GLU A 264 4.27 -20.60 8.65
C GLU A 264 2.76 -20.72 8.40
N GLN A 265 1.94 -20.25 9.35
CA GLN A 265 0.50 -20.20 9.14
C GLN A 265 0.14 -19.21 8.02
N VAL A 266 0.71 -18.01 8.04
CA VAL A 266 0.40 -16.94 7.07
C VAL A 266 0.74 -17.35 5.64
N ILE A 267 1.94 -17.86 5.39
CA ILE A 267 2.37 -18.24 4.04
C ILE A 267 1.64 -19.45 3.47
N ASN A 268 0.95 -20.23 4.30
CA ASN A 268 0.14 -21.38 3.91
C ASN A 268 -1.37 -21.09 3.97
N HIS A 269 -1.81 -19.89 4.35
CA HIS A 269 -3.22 -19.53 4.45
C HIS A 269 -3.73 -18.99 3.11
N GLU A 270 -4.70 -19.73 2.52
CA GLU A 270 -5.38 -19.26 1.30
C GLU A 270 -6.31 -18.08 1.60
N TYR A 271 -6.42 -17.15 0.66
CA TYR A 271 -7.30 -16.00 0.77
C TYR A 271 -8.15 -15.82 -0.49
N THR A 272 -9.19 -15.03 -0.39
CA THR A 272 -10.07 -14.69 -1.50
C THR A 272 -10.17 -13.17 -1.64
N TYR A 273 -10.31 -12.69 -2.87
CA TYR A 273 -10.52 -11.26 -3.17
C TYR A 273 -12.00 -10.89 -3.16
N SER A 274 -12.92 -11.88 -3.20
CA SER A 274 -14.35 -11.66 -3.38
C SER A 274 -15.11 -11.46 -2.07
N ASP A 275 -14.51 -11.87 -0.95
CA ASP A 275 -15.16 -11.89 0.35
C ASP A 275 -14.31 -11.20 1.40
N MET A 276 -14.97 -10.64 2.42
CA MET A 276 -14.30 -10.08 3.59
C MET A 276 -13.52 -11.18 4.32
N GLN A 277 -12.34 -10.85 4.82
CA GLN A 277 -11.43 -11.84 5.41
C GLN A 277 -11.97 -12.38 6.72
N PRO A 278 -12.17 -13.72 6.84
CA PRO A 278 -12.67 -14.33 8.08
C PRO A 278 -11.58 -14.44 9.16
N VAL A 279 -10.32 -14.38 8.77
CA VAL A 279 -9.14 -14.48 9.64
C VAL A 279 -8.17 -13.37 9.33
N LEU A 280 -7.70 -12.69 10.38
CA LEU A 280 -6.66 -11.67 10.31
C LEU A 280 -5.52 -12.01 11.27
N TYR A 281 -4.31 -11.53 10.96
CA TYR A 281 -3.13 -11.78 11.77
C TYR A 281 -2.62 -10.52 12.45
N VAL A 282 -2.26 -10.65 13.73
CA VAL A 282 -1.82 -9.57 14.59
C VAL A 282 -0.33 -9.70 14.83
N VAL A 283 0.47 -8.79 14.29
CA VAL A 283 1.91 -8.75 14.53
C VAL A 283 2.21 -8.08 15.88
N PRO A 284 3.21 -8.55 16.64
CA PRO A 284 3.59 -7.91 17.89
C PRO A 284 4.17 -6.50 17.68
N SER A 285 4.93 -6.34 16.58
CA SER A 285 5.51 -5.05 16.17
C SER A 285 5.97 -5.08 14.72
N TYR A 286 6.16 -3.89 14.12
CA TYR A 286 6.75 -3.78 12.77
C TYR A 286 8.23 -4.21 12.74
N ALA A 287 8.95 -4.06 13.86
CA ALA A 287 10.35 -4.52 13.97
C ALA A 287 10.44 -6.05 13.94
N GLU A 288 9.56 -6.74 14.65
CA GLU A 288 9.52 -8.20 14.63
C GLU A 288 9.07 -8.75 13.28
N LEU A 289 8.04 -8.14 12.68
CA LEU A 289 7.59 -8.49 11.32
C LEU A 289 8.76 -8.39 10.32
N LYS A 290 9.51 -7.29 10.37
CA LYS A 290 10.71 -7.08 9.54
C LYS A 290 11.74 -8.20 9.72
N GLU A 291 12.07 -8.52 10.96
CA GLU A 291 13.11 -9.49 11.28
C GLU A 291 12.73 -10.93 10.88
N VAL A 292 11.47 -11.32 11.12
CA VAL A 292 10.95 -12.63 10.69
C VAL A 292 10.99 -12.74 9.17
N THR A 293 10.56 -11.71 8.47
CA THR A 293 10.55 -11.68 7.00
C THR A 293 11.96 -11.72 6.43
N ARG A 294 12.92 -10.95 6.99
CA ARG A 294 14.31 -10.99 6.58
C ARG A 294 14.88 -12.42 6.64
N LYS A 295 14.69 -13.11 7.77
CA LYS A 295 15.17 -14.51 7.94
C LYS A 295 14.52 -15.46 6.93
N TYR A 296 13.24 -15.27 6.66
CA TYR A 296 12.52 -16.07 5.68
C TYR A 296 13.13 -15.91 4.27
N ILE A 297 13.35 -14.66 3.83
CA ILE A 297 13.96 -14.39 2.52
C ILE A 297 15.40 -14.94 2.43
N GLU A 298 16.19 -14.82 3.48
CA GLU A 298 17.53 -15.41 3.54
C GLU A 298 17.53 -16.92 3.31
N SER A 299 16.47 -17.62 3.73
CA SER A 299 16.33 -19.06 3.53
C SER A 299 16.10 -19.48 2.07
N PHE A 300 15.78 -18.55 1.16
CA PHE A 300 15.57 -18.86 -0.26
C PHE A 300 16.86 -19.26 -0.99
N ASN A 301 18.00 -18.90 -0.46
CA ASN A 301 19.32 -19.22 -1.01
C ASN A 301 19.98 -20.40 -0.32
N SER A 302 19.27 -21.07 0.59
CA SER A 302 19.74 -22.24 1.33
C SER A 302 19.17 -23.51 0.70
#